data_e1f564ef41716cbc1101dc0be5cce316
#
_entry.id   e1f564ef41716cbc1101dc0be5cce316
#
_cell.length_a   1.000
_cell.length_b   1.000
_cell.length_c   1.000
_cell.angle_alpha   90.00
_cell.angle_beta   90.00
_cell.angle_gamma   90.00
#
_symmetry.space_group_name_H-M   'P 1'
#
loop_
_entity.id
_entity.type
_entity.pdbx_description
1 polymer ?
#
loop_
_entity_poly.entity_id
_entity_poly.type
_entity_poly.pdbx_seq_one_letter_code
_entity_poly.pdbx_strand_id
1 'polypeptide(L)'
;MSRIGKMPIHLPKGVEVKISDDNVLTVKGPLGELHQNVNPMIGMKVEDGVLHFSRPNDEKETKAMHGLYRALAANMIKGVSEGFKTVQEVIGVGYKVQATGNVMEMDLGYSHKIFFELAPEIKVETVTEKGKNPIITMTSCDKQILGLAAAKIRSLRKPEPY
;
A
#
# COMPACT_ATOMS: atom_id res chain seq x y z
N MET A 1 -4.51 5.62 -26.67
CA MET A 1 -3.25 4.95 -26.25
C MET A 1 -3.07 5.12 -24.75
N SER A 2 -2.68 4.05 -24.00
CA SER A 2 -2.39 4.20 -22.55
C SER A 2 -1.01 4.82 -22.38
N ARG A 3 -0.95 6.07 -21.94
CA ARG A 3 0.32 6.76 -21.65
C ARG A 3 1.04 6.08 -20.47
N ILE A 4 0.29 5.69 -19.43
CA ILE A 4 0.83 5.09 -18.20
C ILE A 4 1.46 3.72 -18.48
N GLY A 5 0.77 2.82 -19.19
CA GLY A 5 1.27 1.47 -19.44
C GLY A 5 2.60 1.43 -20.22
N LYS A 6 2.84 2.40 -21.09
CA LYS A 6 4.07 2.49 -21.91
C LYS A 6 5.27 3.13 -21.19
N MET A 7 5.05 3.75 -20.03
CA MET A 7 6.15 4.39 -19.30
C MET A 7 7.05 3.32 -18.67
N PRO A 8 8.36 3.33 -18.96
CA PRO A 8 9.31 2.43 -18.33
C PRO A 8 9.37 2.67 -16.81
N ILE A 9 9.71 1.63 -16.06
CA ILE A 9 9.94 1.73 -14.62
C ILE A 9 11.40 1.48 -14.35
N HIS A 10 12.13 2.52 -13.93
CA HIS A 10 13.52 2.40 -13.54
C HIS A 10 13.62 1.73 -12.16
N LEU A 11 14.48 0.72 -12.06
CA LEU A 11 14.73 0.02 -10.81
C LEU A 11 15.76 0.82 -10.00
N PRO A 12 15.42 1.25 -8.77
CA PRO A 12 16.38 1.88 -7.90
C PRO A 12 17.45 0.89 -7.43
N LYS A 13 18.61 1.38 -7.01
CA LYS A 13 19.69 0.55 -6.48
C LYS A 13 19.21 -0.28 -5.28
N GLY A 14 19.49 -1.59 -5.31
CA GLY A 14 19.11 -2.50 -4.23
C GLY A 14 17.71 -3.13 -4.38
N VAL A 15 17.01 -2.88 -5.48
CA VAL A 15 15.75 -3.56 -5.81
C VAL A 15 16.00 -4.59 -6.90
N GLU A 16 15.63 -5.84 -6.61
CA GLU A 16 15.68 -6.95 -7.56
C GLU A 16 14.25 -7.28 -8.02
N VAL A 17 14.10 -7.52 -9.31
CA VAL A 17 12.83 -7.94 -9.91
C VAL A 17 13.02 -9.29 -10.56
N LYS A 18 12.17 -10.25 -10.22
CA LYS A 18 12.12 -11.58 -10.81
C LYS A 18 10.74 -11.81 -11.43
N ILE A 19 10.72 -12.40 -12.59
CA ILE A 19 9.50 -12.80 -13.28
C ILE A 19 9.50 -14.32 -13.34
N SER A 20 8.48 -14.97 -12.78
CA SER A 20 8.30 -16.43 -12.84
C SER A 20 7.63 -16.82 -14.15
N ASP A 21 7.79 -18.10 -14.54
CA ASP A 21 7.13 -18.71 -15.70
C ASP A 21 5.59 -18.66 -15.60
N ASP A 22 5.05 -18.63 -14.37
CA ASP A 22 3.64 -18.46 -14.07
C ASP A 22 3.14 -16.99 -14.15
N ASN A 23 3.95 -16.10 -14.71
CA ASN A 23 3.67 -14.65 -14.82
C ASN A 23 3.50 -13.95 -13.46
N VAL A 24 4.19 -14.42 -12.44
CA VAL A 24 4.24 -13.78 -11.12
C VAL A 24 5.41 -12.83 -11.07
N LEU A 25 5.12 -11.56 -10.81
CA LEU A 25 6.11 -10.53 -10.58
C LEU A 25 6.51 -10.54 -9.11
N THR A 26 7.78 -10.81 -8.82
CA THR A 26 8.37 -10.72 -7.48
C THR A 26 9.32 -9.54 -7.44
N VAL A 27 9.09 -8.64 -6.50
CA VAL A 27 9.94 -7.47 -6.28
C VAL A 27 10.53 -7.54 -4.88
N LYS A 28 11.85 -7.62 -4.80
CA LYS A 28 12.59 -7.68 -3.54
C LYS A 28 13.44 -6.44 -3.35
N GLY A 29 13.39 -5.87 -2.16
CA GLY A 29 14.14 -4.67 -1.80
C GLY A 29 14.54 -4.65 -0.33
N PRO A 30 15.15 -3.56 0.13
CA PRO A 30 15.67 -3.43 1.49
C PRO A 30 14.57 -3.48 2.57
N LEU A 31 13.32 -3.10 2.25
CA LEU A 31 12.22 -3.06 3.21
C LEU A 31 11.35 -4.32 3.20
N GLY A 32 11.50 -5.19 2.20
CA GLY A 32 10.73 -6.42 2.10
C GLY A 32 10.65 -6.99 0.70
N GLU A 33 9.78 -7.97 0.54
CA GLU A 33 9.51 -8.65 -0.71
C GLU A 33 8.00 -8.67 -0.97
N LEU A 34 7.59 -8.34 -2.19
CA LEU A 34 6.21 -8.31 -2.62
C LEU A 34 6.01 -9.16 -3.88
N HIS A 35 4.85 -9.79 -3.97
CA HIS A 35 4.46 -10.65 -5.09
C HIS A 35 3.17 -10.14 -5.72
N GLN A 36 3.10 -10.19 -7.05
CA GLN A 36 1.91 -9.83 -7.82
C GLN A 36 1.70 -10.80 -8.97
N ASN A 37 0.54 -11.44 -8.97
CA ASN A 37 0.12 -12.24 -10.12
C ASN A 37 -0.31 -11.29 -11.24
N VAL A 38 0.29 -11.46 -12.40
CA VAL A 38 -0.01 -10.68 -13.61
C VAL A 38 -0.73 -11.58 -14.60
N ASN A 39 -1.76 -11.05 -15.25
CA ASN A 39 -2.48 -11.81 -16.27
C ASN A 39 -1.53 -12.23 -17.40
N PRO A 40 -1.57 -13.51 -17.86
CA PRO A 40 -0.67 -14.03 -18.91
C PRO A 40 -0.72 -13.25 -20.23
N MET A 41 -1.79 -12.50 -20.48
CA MET A 41 -1.90 -11.63 -21.66
C MET A 41 -0.93 -10.43 -21.62
N ILE A 42 -0.41 -10.08 -20.45
CA ILE A 42 0.50 -8.95 -20.29
C ILE A 42 1.92 -9.48 -20.21
N GLY A 43 2.74 -9.12 -21.19
CA GLY A 43 4.16 -9.45 -21.20
C GLY A 43 4.95 -8.52 -20.30
N MET A 44 5.93 -9.09 -19.60
CA MET A 44 6.88 -8.36 -18.75
C MET A 44 8.30 -8.66 -19.18
N LYS A 45 9.14 -7.63 -19.25
CA LYS A 45 10.58 -7.77 -19.53
C LYS A 45 11.38 -6.82 -18.65
N VAL A 46 12.50 -7.29 -18.14
CA VAL A 46 13.49 -6.47 -17.45
C VAL A 46 14.72 -6.36 -18.34
N GLU A 47 15.05 -5.16 -18.79
CA GLU A 47 16.21 -4.86 -19.63
C GLU A 47 16.95 -3.67 -19.05
N ASP A 48 18.26 -3.76 -18.86
CA ASP A 48 19.15 -2.69 -18.38
C ASP A 48 18.67 -1.98 -17.09
N GLY A 49 18.09 -2.74 -16.14
CA GLY A 49 17.55 -2.17 -14.91
C GLY A 49 16.23 -1.40 -15.10
N VAL A 50 15.53 -1.67 -16.19
CA VAL A 50 14.22 -1.06 -16.49
C VAL A 50 13.20 -2.18 -16.71
N LEU A 51 12.06 -2.07 -16.02
CA LEU A 51 10.93 -2.98 -16.19
C LEU A 51 9.97 -2.41 -17.25
N HIS A 52 9.72 -3.19 -18.27
CA HIS A 52 8.79 -2.88 -19.36
C HIS A 52 7.60 -3.81 -19.35
N PHE A 53 6.43 -3.23 -19.63
CA PHE A 53 5.19 -3.98 -19.84
C PHE A 53 4.79 -3.92 -21.30
N SER A 54 4.33 -5.03 -21.86
CA SER A 54 3.84 -5.13 -23.24
C SER A 54 2.44 -5.74 -23.24
N ARG A 55 1.70 -5.47 -24.32
CA ARG A 55 0.36 -6.04 -24.55
C ARG A 55 0.24 -6.54 -25.98
N PRO A 56 -0.53 -7.64 -26.21
CA PRO A 56 -0.65 -8.25 -27.55
C PRO A 56 -1.59 -7.47 -28.48
N ASN A 57 -2.63 -6.81 -27.92
CA ASN A 57 -3.65 -6.11 -28.70
C ASN A 57 -4.05 -4.78 -28.08
N ASP A 58 -4.89 -4.03 -28.78
CA ASP A 58 -5.39 -2.71 -28.38
C ASP A 58 -6.86 -2.73 -27.88
N GLU A 59 -7.33 -3.89 -27.42
CA GLU A 59 -8.65 -4.02 -26.83
C GLU A 59 -8.77 -3.23 -25.52
N LYS A 60 -9.99 -2.81 -25.21
CA LYS A 60 -10.27 -1.97 -24.03
C LYS A 60 -9.80 -2.63 -22.73
N GLU A 61 -10.07 -3.93 -22.59
CA GLU A 61 -9.71 -4.71 -21.40
C GLU A 61 -8.18 -4.85 -21.25
N THR A 62 -7.49 -5.20 -22.34
CA THR A 62 -6.04 -5.36 -22.35
C THR A 62 -5.32 -4.03 -22.08
N LYS A 63 -5.86 -2.92 -22.59
CA LYS A 63 -5.35 -1.57 -22.25
C LYS A 63 -5.50 -1.25 -20.77
N ALA A 64 -6.65 -1.61 -20.18
CA ALA A 64 -6.90 -1.38 -18.77
C ALA A 64 -5.94 -2.20 -17.89
N MET A 65 -5.80 -3.50 -18.18
CA MET A 65 -4.85 -4.39 -17.47
C MET A 65 -3.40 -3.92 -17.61
N HIS A 66 -2.97 -3.50 -18.82
CA HIS A 66 -1.63 -2.99 -19.04
C HIS A 66 -1.30 -1.78 -18.15
N GLY A 67 -2.23 -0.82 -18.03
CA GLY A 67 -2.08 0.33 -17.14
C GLY A 67 -2.10 -0.07 -15.66
N LEU A 68 -2.99 -0.99 -15.27
CA LEU A 68 -3.12 -1.49 -13.90
C LEU A 68 -1.83 -2.16 -13.41
N TYR A 69 -1.34 -3.17 -14.12
CA TYR A 69 -0.16 -3.93 -13.69
C TYR A 69 1.11 -3.07 -13.67
N ARG A 70 1.23 -2.15 -14.63
CA ARG A 70 2.32 -1.17 -14.59
C ARG A 70 2.27 -0.30 -13.33
N ALA A 71 1.09 0.19 -12.96
CA ALA A 71 0.92 1.01 -11.77
C ALA A 71 1.16 0.22 -10.47
N LEU A 72 0.67 -1.03 -10.40
CA LEU A 72 0.93 -1.92 -9.27
C LEU A 72 2.43 -2.21 -9.11
N ALA A 73 3.13 -2.54 -10.20
CA ALA A 73 4.58 -2.77 -10.17
C ALA A 73 5.36 -1.53 -9.72
N ALA A 74 4.98 -0.34 -10.18
CA ALA A 74 5.60 0.90 -9.72
C ALA A 74 5.39 1.15 -8.23
N ASN A 75 4.19 0.85 -7.69
CA ASN A 75 3.93 0.92 -6.27
C ASN A 75 4.76 -0.11 -5.48
N MET A 76 4.88 -1.35 -5.98
CA MET A 76 5.70 -2.38 -5.33
C MET A 76 7.18 -1.96 -5.25
N ILE A 77 7.75 -1.49 -6.37
CA ILE A 77 9.14 -1.04 -6.43
C ILE A 77 9.38 0.12 -5.45
N LYS A 78 8.48 1.11 -5.43
CA LYS A 78 8.55 2.22 -4.48
C LYS A 78 8.38 1.74 -3.03
N GLY A 79 7.46 0.81 -2.79
CA GLY A 79 7.19 0.28 -1.47
C GLY A 79 8.37 -0.48 -0.86
N VAL A 80 9.04 -1.33 -1.64
CA VAL A 80 10.21 -2.09 -1.14
C VAL A 80 11.47 -1.25 -1.03
N SER A 81 11.56 -0.10 -1.74
CA SER A 81 12.72 0.80 -1.69
C SER A 81 12.59 1.88 -0.62
N GLU A 82 11.49 2.63 -0.61
CA GLU A 82 11.26 3.79 0.25
C GLU A 82 10.22 3.52 1.34
N GLY A 83 9.29 2.59 1.07
CA GLY A 83 8.12 2.35 1.90
C GLY A 83 7.02 3.38 1.70
N PHE A 84 5.88 3.11 2.33
CA PHE A 84 4.75 4.03 2.39
C PHE A 84 4.45 4.38 3.85
N LYS A 85 4.10 5.63 4.06
CA LYS A 85 3.71 6.16 5.37
C LYS A 85 2.35 6.85 5.27
N THR A 86 1.46 6.51 6.18
CA THR A 86 0.16 7.19 6.34
C THR A 86 0.05 7.72 7.75
N VAL A 87 -0.34 8.98 7.87
CA VAL A 87 -0.58 9.65 9.15
C VAL A 87 -2.05 10.01 9.23
N GLN A 88 -2.71 9.62 10.31
CA GLN A 88 -4.10 9.96 10.59
C GLN A 88 -4.20 10.64 11.95
N GLU A 89 -4.92 11.73 12.00
CA GLU A 89 -5.26 12.45 13.22
C GLU A 89 -6.67 12.05 13.64
N VAL A 90 -6.84 11.69 14.91
CA VAL A 90 -8.13 11.29 15.47
C VAL A 90 -8.72 12.46 16.25
N ILE A 91 -9.74 13.11 15.68
CA ILE A 91 -10.34 14.34 16.22
C ILE A 91 -11.65 14.00 16.88
N GLY A 92 -11.74 14.25 18.19
CA GLY A 92 -12.96 14.06 18.98
C GLY A 92 -12.72 14.26 20.46
N VAL A 93 -13.74 14.72 21.18
CA VAL A 93 -13.65 14.95 22.62
C VAL A 93 -13.52 13.64 23.37
N GLY A 94 -12.43 13.48 24.11
CA GLY A 94 -12.16 12.28 24.90
C GLY A 94 -11.68 11.05 24.09
N TYR A 95 -11.42 11.20 22.79
CA TYR A 95 -10.90 10.10 21.97
C TYR A 95 -9.49 9.75 22.40
N LYS A 96 -9.23 8.44 22.48
CA LYS A 96 -7.92 7.89 22.84
C LYS A 96 -7.56 6.77 21.89
N VAL A 97 -6.28 6.69 21.54
CA VAL A 97 -5.73 5.62 20.72
C VAL A 97 -4.41 5.17 21.31
N GLN A 98 -4.26 3.87 21.47
CA GLN A 98 -3.03 3.24 21.95
C GLN A 98 -2.72 2.02 21.10
N ALA A 99 -1.50 1.92 20.60
CA ALA A 99 -1.01 0.75 19.91
C ALA A 99 -0.13 -0.10 20.84
N THR A 100 -0.40 -1.40 20.87
CA THR A 100 0.41 -2.39 21.58
C THR A 100 0.77 -3.50 20.60
N GLY A 101 1.98 -3.43 20.04
CA GLY A 101 2.37 -4.31 18.93
C GLY A 101 1.50 -4.06 17.70
N ASN A 102 0.85 -5.10 17.21
CA ASN A 102 -0.04 -5.04 16.04
C ASN A 102 -1.51 -4.76 16.39
N VAL A 103 -1.83 -4.67 17.68
CA VAL A 103 -3.21 -4.40 18.12
C VAL A 103 -3.33 -2.94 18.53
N MET A 104 -4.30 -2.27 17.96
CA MET A 104 -4.64 -0.89 18.26
C MET A 104 -5.95 -0.85 19.05
N GLU A 105 -5.87 -0.32 20.26
CA GLU A 105 -7.02 -0.05 21.12
C GLU A 105 -7.46 1.40 20.90
N MET A 106 -8.74 1.59 20.59
CA MET A 106 -9.33 2.89 20.31
C MET A 106 -10.58 3.11 21.13
N ASP A 107 -10.65 4.28 21.76
CA ASP A 107 -11.85 4.82 22.37
C ASP A 107 -12.34 6.00 21.53
N LEU A 108 -13.43 5.78 20.79
CA LEU A 108 -13.96 6.71 19.80
C LEU A 108 -15.33 7.26 20.20
N GLY A 109 -15.60 7.38 21.51
CA GLY A 109 -16.86 7.92 22.02
C GLY A 109 -18.04 6.94 21.93
N TYR A 110 -17.78 5.65 21.83
CA TYR A 110 -18.77 4.59 21.99
C TYR A 110 -18.78 4.08 23.45
N SER A 111 -19.80 3.33 23.83
CA SER A 111 -19.90 2.67 25.14
C SER A 111 -18.88 1.54 25.35
N HIS A 112 -18.20 1.12 24.28
CA HIS A 112 -17.20 0.05 24.24
C HIS A 112 -15.93 0.51 23.56
N LYS A 113 -14.81 -0.10 23.91
CA LYS A 113 -13.53 0.08 23.23
C LYS A 113 -13.51 -0.74 21.95
N ILE A 114 -12.80 -0.24 20.94
CA ILE A 114 -12.58 -0.93 19.67
C ILE A 114 -11.15 -1.46 19.67
N PHE A 115 -11.02 -2.76 19.40
CA PHE A 115 -9.72 -3.41 19.20
C PHE A 115 -9.58 -3.72 17.71
N PHE A 116 -8.53 -3.21 17.12
CA PHE A 116 -8.24 -3.41 15.70
C PHE A 116 -6.86 -4.03 15.54
N GLU A 117 -6.84 -5.27 15.08
CA GLU A 117 -5.61 -5.97 14.75
C GLU A 117 -5.17 -5.61 13.33
N LEU A 118 -3.94 -5.13 13.21
CA LEU A 118 -3.30 -4.78 11.96
C LEU A 118 -2.53 -5.97 11.39
N ALA A 119 -2.42 -6.03 10.07
CA ALA A 119 -1.57 -7.00 9.41
C ALA A 119 -0.11 -6.88 9.88
N PRO A 120 0.63 -8.01 10.00
CA PRO A 120 1.99 -8.00 10.54
C PRO A 120 2.98 -7.16 9.70
N GLU A 121 2.66 -6.90 8.43
CA GLU A 121 3.46 -6.05 7.54
C GLU A 121 3.32 -4.55 7.82
N ILE A 122 2.37 -4.16 8.68
CA ILE A 122 2.14 -2.77 9.06
C ILE A 122 2.79 -2.48 10.41
N LYS A 123 3.71 -1.53 10.42
CA LYS A 123 4.21 -0.96 11.67
C LYS A 123 3.35 0.23 12.06
N VAL A 124 2.84 0.24 13.27
CA VAL A 124 1.98 1.31 13.79
C VAL A 124 2.65 1.99 14.98
N GLU A 125 2.59 3.30 15.01
CA GLU A 125 3.01 4.15 16.11
C GLU A 125 1.87 5.10 16.44
N THR A 126 1.58 5.24 17.73
CA THR A 126 0.57 6.20 18.21
C THR A 126 1.22 7.21 19.12
N VAL A 127 0.95 8.47 18.87
CA VAL A 127 1.43 9.58 19.70
C VAL A 127 0.22 10.33 20.23
N THR A 128 0.12 10.42 21.57
CA THR A 128 -0.91 11.19 22.24
C THR A 128 -0.24 12.17 23.20
N GLU A 129 -0.22 13.45 22.83
CA GLU A 129 0.27 14.53 23.67
C GLU A 129 -0.88 15.14 24.46
N LYS A 130 -0.58 15.63 25.68
CA LYS A 130 -1.60 16.33 26.51
C LYS A 130 -2.11 17.56 25.76
N GLY A 131 -3.43 17.64 25.57
CA GLY A 131 -4.09 18.77 24.91
C GLY A 131 -4.04 18.76 23.38
N LYS A 132 -3.51 17.69 22.75
CA LYS A 132 -3.53 17.49 21.31
C LYS A 132 -4.30 16.22 20.95
N ASN A 133 -4.74 16.16 19.70
CA ASN A 133 -5.42 14.99 19.18
C ASN A 133 -4.44 13.82 19.03
N PRO A 134 -4.88 12.57 19.25
CA PRO A 134 -4.07 11.38 18.97
C PRO A 134 -3.70 11.30 17.49
N ILE A 135 -2.44 10.98 17.22
CA ILE A 135 -1.90 10.78 15.88
C ILE A 135 -1.54 9.31 15.71
N ILE A 136 -2.04 8.69 14.66
CA ILE A 136 -1.72 7.32 14.24
C ILE A 136 -0.81 7.42 13.04
N THR A 137 0.39 6.89 13.16
CA THR A 137 1.35 6.75 12.05
C THR A 137 1.47 5.29 11.69
N MET A 138 1.18 4.94 10.45
CA MET A 138 1.32 3.59 9.92
C MET A 138 2.32 3.57 8.79
N THR A 139 3.20 2.57 8.77
CA THR A 139 4.18 2.36 7.70
C THR A 139 4.16 0.92 7.21
N SER A 140 4.29 0.73 5.91
CA SER A 140 4.37 -0.58 5.27
C SER A 140 5.08 -0.50 3.92
N CYS A 141 5.60 -1.62 3.45
CA CYS A 141 6.08 -1.76 2.06
C CYS A 141 4.92 -1.95 1.08
N ASP A 142 3.76 -2.48 1.53
CA ASP A 142 2.59 -2.67 0.68
C ASP A 142 1.60 -1.51 0.83
N LYS A 143 1.44 -0.76 -0.27
CA LYS A 143 0.50 0.36 -0.35
C LYS A 143 -0.96 -0.07 -0.21
N GLN A 144 -1.32 -1.26 -0.71
CA GLN A 144 -2.69 -1.75 -0.69
C GLN A 144 -3.12 -2.09 0.73
N ILE A 145 -2.33 -2.88 1.45
CA ILE A 145 -2.62 -3.27 2.83
C ILE A 145 -2.68 -2.03 3.74
N LEU A 146 -1.71 -1.11 3.57
CA LEU A 146 -1.67 0.14 4.31
C LEU A 146 -2.92 1.00 4.05
N GLY A 147 -3.33 1.11 2.79
CA GLY A 147 -4.52 1.87 2.40
C GLY A 147 -5.82 1.26 2.93
N LEU A 148 -5.94 -0.07 2.92
CA LEU A 148 -7.08 -0.79 3.49
C LEU A 148 -7.19 -0.58 5.00
N ALA A 149 -6.07 -0.68 5.73
CA ALA A 149 -6.03 -0.41 7.18
C ALA A 149 -6.45 1.04 7.48
N ALA A 150 -5.90 2.01 6.77
CA ALA A 150 -6.25 3.42 6.93
C ALA A 150 -7.73 3.71 6.63
N ALA A 151 -8.29 3.10 5.59
CA ALA A 151 -9.69 3.22 5.24
C ALA A 151 -10.60 2.58 6.31
N LYS A 152 -10.20 1.42 6.84
CA LYS A 152 -10.94 0.75 7.92
C LYS A 152 -10.97 1.61 9.19
N ILE A 153 -9.84 2.15 9.63
CA ILE A 153 -9.76 3.04 10.79
C ILE A 153 -10.71 4.23 10.61
N ARG A 154 -10.67 4.89 9.44
CA ARG A 154 -11.58 6.01 9.15
C ARG A 154 -13.04 5.61 9.15
N SER A 155 -13.38 4.37 8.79
CA SER A 155 -14.75 3.86 8.78
C SER A 155 -15.31 3.55 10.16
N LEU A 156 -14.46 3.36 11.18
CA LEU A 156 -14.89 3.03 12.55
C LEU A 156 -15.68 4.18 13.19
N ARG A 157 -15.29 5.41 12.90
CA ARG A 157 -16.07 6.61 13.27
C ARG A 157 -16.02 7.60 12.10
N LYS A 158 -17.10 7.67 11.36
CA LYS A 158 -17.23 8.63 10.26
C LYS A 158 -17.41 10.04 10.80
N PRO A 159 -16.89 11.08 10.10
CA PRO A 159 -17.18 12.47 10.48
C PRO A 159 -18.66 12.77 10.32
N GLU A 160 -19.21 13.52 11.27
CA GLU A 160 -20.58 13.98 11.21
C GLU A 160 -20.69 15.12 10.19
N PRO A 161 -21.73 15.13 9.33
CA PRO A 161 -21.86 16.12 8.26
C PRO A 161 -22.37 17.51 8.71
N TYR A 162 -22.58 17.71 9.99
CA TYR A 162 -23.13 18.96 10.58
C TYR A 162 -22.24 19.56 11.65
#